data_80d426e131c1e427d29acd334d54402c
#
_entry.id   80d426e131c1e427d29acd334d54402c
#
_cell.length_a   1.000
_cell.length_b   1.000
_cell.length_c   1.000
_cell.angle_alpha   90.00
_cell.angle_beta   90.00
_cell.angle_gamma   90.00
#
_symmetry.space_group_name_H-M   'P 1'
#
loop_
_entity.id
_entity.type
_entity.pdbx_description
1 polymer ?
#
loop_
_entity_poly.entity_id
_entity_poly.type
_entity_poly.pdbx_seq_one_letter_code
_entity_poly.pdbx_strand_id
1 'polypeptide(L)'
;MIVLNIVYASTFIRWEQFLFIREFWKGNITMSKNKKLTVIDGETLMDMRIKPISFCIDSLLPQGVSLLCGAPKIGKSWLVLDWCVRISKGEEVWNFETAKGTTLYLCLEDNLSRIQQRLNEITDEVPNNVFFATSSCSLSDGLAEQIESFVAEHKDTVLVVIDTFQMIRSKNKDTTYANDYQEIEELKRLADKLKISLLLVHHLRKQGDNDPLNKISGTTGISGAVDTTFILDKSKRSQNNATMICTGRDIEYRELELNFSKDNHIWDLVSDSVESPEILLPEEMNSLIEFMKQKIVFKGTNSEFTEKLNSFCCKEISAKALKQMMNKWRYELEDNDVFFSSYRSNGKRFVNVHYLPDSDSSALNDGNIISAKTCVPFVTCDPDEPCQPT
;
A
#
# COMPACT_ATOMS: atom_id res chain seq x y z
N MET A 1 -20.50 42.54 -39.45
CA MET A 1 -19.18 42.94 -38.87
C MET A 1 -19.09 42.70 -37.35
N ILE A 2 -20.10 42.18 -36.68
CA ILE A 2 -20.14 41.90 -35.24
C ILE A 2 -19.81 40.41 -34.91
N VAL A 3 -20.01 39.49 -35.84
CA VAL A 3 -19.81 38.05 -35.65
C VAL A 3 -18.34 37.65 -35.75
N LEU A 4 -17.49 38.44 -36.46
CA LEU A 4 -16.04 38.10 -36.58
C LEU A 4 -15.23 38.46 -35.30
N ASN A 5 -15.70 39.39 -34.48
CA ASN A 5 -14.99 39.85 -33.26
C ASN A 5 -15.16 38.85 -32.07
N ILE A 6 -16.24 38.07 -32.04
CA ILE A 6 -16.46 37.09 -30.95
C ILE A 6 -15.60 35.83 -31.14
N VAL A 7 -15.33 35.43 -32.37
CA VAL A 7 -14.49 34.29 -32.67
C VAL A 7 -12.99 34.59 -32.40
N TYR A 8 -12.56 35.84 -32.61
CA TYR A 8 -11.17 36.26 -32.32
C TYR A 8 -10.93 36.44 -30.80
N ALA A 9 -11.88 36.89 -30.03
CA ALA A 9 -11.74 37.04 -28.58
C ALA A 9 -11.66 35.63 -27.89
N SER A 10 -12.45 34.64 -28.32
CA SER A 10 -12.41 33.30 -27.74
C SER A 10 -11.14 32.50 -28.10
N THR A 11 -10.51 32.79 -29.26
CA THR A 11 -9.25 32.17 -29.65
C THR A 11 -8.04 32.81 -28.95
N PHE A 12 -8.08 34.15 -28.68
CA PHE A 12 -6.99 34.84 -28.01
C PHE A 12 -6.87 34.45 -26.52
N ILE A 13 -8.01 34.30 -25.84
CA ILE A 13 -8.05 33.80 -24.45
C ILE A 13 -7.53 32.36 -24.37
N ARG A 14 -7.81 31.54 -25.39
CA ARG A 14 -7.31 30.16 -25.47
C ARG A 14 -5.77 30.08 -25.68
N TRP A 15 -5.16 31.03 -26.37
CA TRP A 15 -3.73 31.07 -26.62
C TRP A 15 -2.91 31.55 -25.40
N GLU A 16 -3.42 32.53 -24.66
CA GLU A 16 -2.76 32.98 -23.43
C GLU A 16 -2.80 31.91 -22.32
N GLN A 17 -3.90 31.20 -22.16
CA GLN A 17 -3.99 30.06 -21.26
C GLN A 17 -3.06 28.91 -21.68
N PHE A 18 -2.91 28.66 -22.98
CA PHE A 18 -2.01 27.63 -23.50
C PHE A 18 -0.52 28.02 -23.33
N LEU A 19 -0.19 29.29 -23.44
CA LEU A 19 1.16 29.79 -23.18
C LEU A 19 1.48 29.77 -21.68
N PHE A 20 0.55 30.12 -20.82
CA PHE A 20 0.72 30.04 -19.37
C PHE A 20 0.95 28.60 -18.90
N ILE A 21 0.18 27.64 -19.40
CA ILE A 21 0.35 26.20 -19.12
C ILE A 21 1.68 25.69 -19.68
N ARG A 22 2.10 26.14 -20.86
CA ARG A 22 3.37 25.73 -21.49
C ARG A 22 4.60 26.26 -20.74
N GLU A 23 4.52 27.45 -20.15
CA GLU A 23 5.61 27.99 -19.33
C GLU A 23 5.66 27.34 -17.94
N PHE A 24 4.52 27.02 -17.36
CA PHE A 24 4.44 26.27 -16.10
C PHE A 24 5.06 24.85 -16.20
N TRP A 25 4.95 24.20 -17.36
CA TRP A 25 5.50 22.85 -17.62
C TRP A 25 6.91 22.84 -18.20
N LYS A 26 7.47 23.97 -18.62
CA LYS A 26 8.83 24.02 -19.19
C LYS A 26 9.97 23.89 -18.19
N GLY A 27 9.72 23.71 -16.91
CA GLY A 27 10.74 23.34 -15.91
C GLY A 27 11.96 24.27 -15.78
N ASN A 28 12.00 25.40 -16.51
CA ASN A 28 13.03 26.43 -16.40
C ASN A 28 12.52 27.55 -15.48
N ILE A 29 12.25 27.23 -14.22
CA ILE A 29 12.25 28.25 -13.18
C ILE A 29 13.71 28.46 -12.80
N THR A 30 14.40 29.31 -13.56
CA THR A 30 15.48 30.08 -12.98
C THR A 30 14.90 30.73 -11.74
N MET A 31 15.42 30.40 -10.57
CA MET A 31 15.01 31.02 -9.30
C MET A 31 15.21 32.54 -9.42
N SER A 32 14.21 33.23 -9.92
CA SER A 32 14.08 34.67 -9.84
C SER A 32 14.07 35.05 -8.36
N LYS A 33 14.84 36.05 -7.99
CA LYS A 33 14.94 36.60 -6.63
C LYS A 33 13.62 37.12 -6.03
N ASN A 34 12.49 36.92 -6.68
CA ASN A 34 11.15 37.26 -6.19
C ASN A 34 10.59 36.09 -5.37
N LYS A 35 10.66 36.23 -4.05
CA LYS A 35 10.11 35.29 -3.03
C LYS A 35 8.55 35.25 -3.00
N LYS A 36 7.87 35.49 -4.11
CA LYS A 36 6.40 35.40 -4.16
C LYS A 36 6.00 33.93 -4.39
N LEU A 37 5.05 33.43 -3.57
CA LEU A 37 4.41 32.15 -3.81
C LEU A 37 3.65 32.19 -5.14
N THR A 38 3.74 31.12 -5.93
CA THR A 38 2.81 30.88 -7.03
C THR A 38 1.56 30.28 -6.41
N VAL A 39 0.45 30.99 -6.50
CA VAL A 39 -0.83 30.57 -5.89
C VAL A 39 -1.90 30.50 -6.96
N ILE A 40 -2.83 29.57 -6.79
CA ILE A 40 -4.05 29.47 -7.56
C ILE A 40 -5.22 29.45 -6.57
N ASP A 41 -6.27 30.15 -6.86
CA ASP A 41 -7.49 30.12 -6.04
C ASP A 41 -8.32 28.84 -6.33
N GLY A 42 -9.19 28.50 -5.37
CA GLY A 42 -9.97 27.26 -5.45
C GLY A 42 -10.96 27.22 -6.61
N GLU A 43 -11.58 28.34 -6.99
CA GLU A 43 -12.51 28.41 -8.11
C GLU A 43 -11.78 28.15 -9.44
N THR A 44 -10.65 28.83 -9.66
CA THR A 44 -9.80 28.60 -10.83
C THR A 44 -9.32 27.14 -10.91
N LEU A 45 -8.90 26.55 -9.77
CA LEU A 45 -8.44 25.16 -9.71
C LEU A 45 -9.55 24.19 -10.08
N MET A 46 -10.79 24.41 -9.62
CA MET A 46 -11.94 23.57 -9.94
C MET A 46 -12.31 23.59 -11.42
N ASP A 47 -12.11 24.74 -12.09
CA ASP A 47 -12.39 24.89 -13.52
C ASP A 47 -11.26 24.40 -14.42
N MET A 48 -10.09 24.09 -13.87
CA MET A 48 -8.96 23.55 -14.62
C MET A 48 -9.21 22.10 -15.07
N ARG A 49 -8.97 21.85 -16.35
CA ARG A 49 -8.94 20.48 -16.91
C ARG A 49 -7.60 19.81 -16.61
N ILE A 50 -7.44 19.36 -15.38
CA ILE A 50 -6.28 18.57 -14.95
C ILE A 50 -6.58 17.10 -15.25
N LYS A 51 -5.63 16.40 -15.89
CA LYS A 51 -5.75 14.95 -16.07
C LYS A 51 -5.64 14.29 -14.69
N PRO A 52 -6.53 13.33 -14.37
CA PRO A 52 -6.37 12.53 -13.16
C PRO A 52 -5.04 11.77 -13.19
N ILE A 53 -4.59 11.32 -12.02
CA ILE A 53 -3.42 10.47 -11.87
C ILE A 53 -3.64 9.20 -12.69
N SER A 54 -2.66 8.85 -13.52
CA SER A 54 -2.71 7.62 -14.30
C SER A 54 -2.14 6.47 -13.50
N PHE A 55 -2.62 5.27 -13.78
CA PHE A 55 -2.14 4.04 -13.18
C PHE A 55 -1.42 3.19 -14.23
N CYS A 56 -0.30 2.60 -13.82
CA CYS A 56 0.39 1.58 -14.60
C CYS A 56 -0.29 0.21 -14.43
N ILE A 57 -0.70 -0.11 -13.20
CA ILE A 57 -1.64 -1.19 -12.86
C ILE A 57 -2.79 -0.50 -12.15
N ASP A 58 -3.99 -0.59 -12.70
CA ASP A 58 -5.15 0.13 -12.19
C ASP A 58 -5.39 -0.14 -10.70
N SER A 59 -5.76 0.92 -9.96
CA SER A 59 -6.03 0.87 -8.52
C SER A 59 -4.90 0.29 -7.65
N LEU A 60 -3.72 -0.04 -8.23
CA LEU A 60 -2.59 -0.65 -7.54
C LEU A 60 -1.28 0.12 -7.70
N LEU A 61 -0.82 0.39 -8.93
CA LEU A 61 0.47 1.05 -9.19
C LEU A 61 0.25 2.40 -9.90
N PRO A 62 0.12 3.51 -9.14
CA PRO A 62 -0.07 4.84 -9.72
C PRO A 62 1.22 5.40 -10.34
N GLN A 63 1.06 6.44 -11.15
CA GLN A 63 2.15 7.35 -11.52
C GLN A 63 2.80 7.93 -10.26
N GLY A 64 4.11 8.20 -10.30
CA GLY A 64 4.88 8.68 -9.15
C GLY A 64 5.87 7.65 -8.65
N VAL A 65 6.28 7.73 -7.39
CA VAL A 65 7.27 6.84 -6.80
C VAL A 65 6.61 5.84 -5.85
N SER A 66 6.74 4.57 -6.20
CA SER A 66 6.28 3.44 -5.38
C SER A 66 7.47 2.65 -4.82
N LEU A 67 7.32 2.08 -3.64
CA LEU A 67 8.32 1.28 -2.94
C LEU A 67 7.83 -0.14 -2.74
N LEU A 68 8.56 -1.14 -3.25
CA LEU A 68 8.32 -2.56 -2.97
C LEU A 68 9.33 -3.09 -1.97
N CYS A 69 8.89 -3.33 -0.75
CA CYS A 69 9.69 -3.84 0.34
C CYS A 69 9.46 -5.32 0.60
N GLY A 70 10.49 -6.01 1.10
CA GLY A 70 10.36 -7.40 1.52
C GLY A 70 11.72 -7.97 1.92
N ALA A 71 11.71 -9.07 2.68
CA ALA A 71 12.92 -9.76 3.09
C ALA A 71 13.78 -10.19 1.88
N PRO A 72 15.11 -10.34 2.02
CA PRO A 72 15.94 -10.90 0.95
C PRO A 72 15.45 -12.29 0.53
N LYS A 73 15.46 -12.54 -0.79
CA LYS A 73 15.07 -13.83 -1.40
C LYS A 73 13.60 -14.23 -1.20
N ILE A 74 12.72 -13.27 -0.94
CA ILE A 74 11.28 -13.54 -0.78
C ILE A 74 10.54 -13.69 -2.12
N GLY A 75 11.13 -13.26 -3.24
CA GLY A 75 10.53 -13.33 -4.58
C GLY A 75 10.17 -11.97 -5.19
N LYS A 76 10.66 -10.83 -4.64
CA LYS A 76 10.39 -9.49 -5.20
C LYS A 76 10.79 -9.35 -6.67
N SER A 77 12.00 -9.80 -7.04
CA SER A 77 12.50 -9.69 -8.41
C SER A 77 11.69 -10.54 -9.41
N TRP A 78 11.10 -11.65 -8.97
CA TRP A 78 10.14 -12.43 -9.77
C TRP A 78 8.86 -11.65 -10.01
N LEU A 79 8.32 -11.04 -8.95
CA LEU A 79 7.12 -10.24 -9.00
C LEU A 79 7.25 -9.06 -9.98
N VAL A 80 8.32 -8.27 -9.85
CA VAL A 80 8.51 -7.09 -10.71
C VAL A 80 8.83 -7.46 -12.15
N LEU A 81 9.50 -8.61 -12.38
CA LEU A 81 9.78 -9.10 -13.73
C LEU A 81 8.48 -9.52 -14.44
N ASP A 82 7.60 -10.24 -13.74
CA ASP A 82 6.27 -10.60 -14.26
C ASP A 82 5.44 -9.34 -14.56
N TRP A 83 5.42 -8.37 -13.66
CA TRP A 83 4.75 -7.09 -13.89
C TRP A 83 5.28 -6.36 -15.13
N CYS A 84 6.61 -6.28 -15.32
CA CYS A 84 7.19 -5.67 -16.53
C CYS A 84 6.70 -6.35 -17.81
N VAL A 85 6.67 -7.68 -17.85
CA VAL A 85 6.21 -8.44 -19.01
C VAL A 85 4.72 -8.22 -19.28
N ARG A 86 3.86 -8.36 -18.27
CA ARG A 86 2.42 -8.20 -18.41
C ARG A 86 2.02 -6.78 -18.84
N ILE A 87 2.59 -5.76 -18.20
CA ILE A 87 2.35 -4.35 -18.55
C ILE A 87 2.76 -4.08 -20.00
N SER A 88 3.90 -4.60 -20.44
CA SER A 88 4.37 -4.41 -21.81
C SER A 88 3.47 -5.07 -22.84
N LYS A 89 2.83 -6.19 -22.51
CA LYS A 89 1.82 -6.86 -23.32
C LYS A 89 0.46 -6.17 -23.23
N GLY A 90 0.16 -5.48 -22.15
CA GLY A 90 -1.17 -4.97 -21.78
C GLY A 90 -2.07 -6.10 -21.25
N GLU A 91 -1.45 -7.09 -20.60
CA GLU A 91 -2.13 -8.17 -19.89
C GLU A 91 -2.41 -7.74 -18.45
N GLU A 92 -3.50 -8.21 -17.88
CA GLU A 92 -3.84 -7.95 -16.48
C GLU A 92 -2.77 -8.49 -15.55
N VAL A 93 -2.47 -7.73 -14.49
CA VAL A 93 -1.76 -8.19 -13.32
C VAL A 93 -2.81 -8.63 -12.32
N TRP A 94 -2.92 -9.94 -12.09
CA TRP A 94 -4.01 -10.53 -11.34
C TRP A 94 -5.37 -10.15 -11.96
N ASN A 95 -6.23 -9.42 -11.26
CA ASN A 95 -7.52 -8.95 -11.76
C ASN A 95 -7.49 -7.44 -12.10
N PHE A 96 -6.31 -6.80 -12.11
CA PHE A 96 -6.15 -5.37 -12.34
C PHE A 96 -5.71 -5.11 -13.78
N GLU A 97 -6.43 -4.22 -14.48
CA GLU A 97 -6.06 -3.77 -15.83
C GLU A 97 -4.70 -3.07 -15.82
N THR A 98 -3.97 -3.15 -16.91
CA THR A 98 -2.66 -2.49 -17.06
C THR A 98 -2.65 -1.47 -18.19
N ALA A 99 -1.92 -0.38 -17.98
CA ALA A 99 -1.60 0.56 -19.05
C ALA A 99 -0.49 -0.05 -19.92
N LYS A 100 -0.86 -0.55 -21.12
CA LYS A 100 0.12 -1.08 -22.07
C LYS A 100 1.16 -0.03 -22.44
N GLY A 101 2.45 -0.35 -22.31
CA GLY A 101 3.53 0.55 -22.68
C GLY A 101 4.92 -0.07 -22.51
N THR A 102 5.94 0.73 -22.75
CA THR A 102 7.33 0.31 -22.57
C THR A 102 7.69 0.26 -21.08
N THR A 103 8.42 -0.80 -20.69
CA THR A 103 8.95 -0.96 -19.33
C THR A 103 10.47 -1.03 -19.35
N LEU A 104 11.11 -0.35 -18.38
CA LEU A 104 12.56 -0.40 -18.15
C LEU A 104 12.83 -1.01 -16.77
N TYR A 105 13.60 -2.10 -16.75
CA TYR A 105 14.00 -2.75 -15.50
C TYR A 105 15.52 -2.61 -15.29
N LEU A 106 15.91 -1.78 -14.32
CA LEU A 106 17.30 -1.66 -13.86
C LEU A 106 17.59 -2.78 -12.86
N CYS A 107 18.15 -3.90 -13.34
CA CYS A 107 18.46 -5.11 -12.56
C CYS A 107 19.88 -5.04 -12.00
N LEU A 108 20.14 -4.14 -11.06
CA LEU A 108 21.49 -3.74 -10.67
C LEU A 108 22.22 -4.77 -9.77
N GLU A 109 21.50 -5.75 -9.22
CA GLU A 109 22.07 -6.87 -8.46
C GLU A 109 22.16 -8.17 -9.27
N ASP A 110 21.67 -8.16 -10.52
CA ASP A 110 21.63 -9.34 -11.38
C ASP A 110 22.52 -9.21 -12.61
N ASN A 111 22.70 -10.33 -13.31
CA ASN A 111 23.34 -10.38 -14.62
C ASN A 111 22.36 -10.85 -15.70
N LEU A 112 22.71 -10.59 -16.96
CA LEU A 112 21.85 -10.91 -18.11
C LEU A 112 21.48 -12.39 -18.20
N SER A 113 22.40 -13.30 -17.84
CA SER A 113 22.12 -14.75 -17.87
C SER A 113 21.02 -15.16 -16.88
N ARG A 114 21.02 -14.56 -15.68
CA ARG A 114 19.99 -14.83 -14.68
C ARG A 114 18.65 -14.21 -15.07
N ILE A 115 18.66 -13.03 -15.66
CA ILE A 115 17.44 -12.37 -16.16
C ILE A 115 16.84 -13.23 -17.29
N GLN A 116 17.67 -13.67 -18.24
CA GLN A 116 17.22 -14.53 -19.34
C GLN A 116 16.63 -15.86 -18.82
N GLN A 117 17.30 -16.50 -17.86
CA GLN A 117 16.76 -17.74 -17.24
C GLN A 117 15.39 -17.48 -16.62
N ARG A 118 15.23 -16.40 -15.83
CA ARG A 118 13.95 -16.06 -15.22
C ARG A 118 12.85 -15.75 -16.25
N LEU A 119 13.19 -15.06 -17.33
CA LEU A 119 12.24 -14.80 -18.40
C LEU A 119 11.72 -16.09 -19.02
N ASN A 120 12.62 -17.05 -19.31
CA ASN A 120 12.24 -18.37 -19.86
C ASN A 120 11.36 -19.18 -18.88
N GLU A 121 11.45 -18.93 -17.58
CA GLU A 121 10.63 -19.61 -16.57
C GLU A 121 9.24 -18.95 -16.40
N ILE A 122 9.12 -17.64 -16.69
CA ILE A 122 7.86 -16.89 -16.55
C ILE A 122 7.01 -16.97 -17.82
N THR A 123 7.62 -16.91 -19.00
CA THR A 123 6.88 -16.75 -20.27
C THR A 123 7.65 -17.32 -21.45
N ASP A 124 6.90 -17.84 -22.44
CA ASP A 124 7.47 -18.30 -23.72
C ASP A 124 7.74 -17.14 -24.67
N GLU A 125 7.10 -15.98 -24.47
CA GLU A 125 7.21 -14.82 -25.36
C GLU A 125 7.37 -13.52 -24.56
N VAL A 126 8.49 -12.82 -24.81
CA VAL A 126 8.77 -11.49 -24.26
C VAL A 126 8.61 -10.45 -25.35
N PRO A 127 7.80 -9.41 -25.17
CA PRO A 127 7.65 -8.35 -26.17
C PRO A 127 8.90 -7.47 -26.25
N ASN A 128 9.10 -6.80 -27.39
CA ASN A 128 10.28 -5.97 -27.67
C ASN A 128 10.30 -4.62 -26.91
N ASN A 129 9.26 -4.29 -26.18
CA ASN A 129 9.14 -3.09 -25.36
C ASN A 129 9.41 -3.33 -23.86
N VAL A 130 10.06 -4.46 -23.51
CA VAL A 130 10.65 -4.70 -22.18
C VAL A 130 12.17 -4.53 -22.29
N PHE A 131 12.73 -3.59 -21.54
CA PHE A 131 14.16 -3.28 -21.56
C PHE A 131 14.82 -3.59 -20.23
N PHE A 132 16.07 -4.04 -20.29
CA PHE A 132 16.86 -4.42 -19.12
C PHE A 132 18.20 -3.69 -19.11
N ALA A 133 18.61 -3.18 -17.94
CA ALA A 133 19.95 -2.65 -17.71
C ALA A 133 20.53 -3.23 -16.42
N THR A 134 21.77 -3.74 -16.49
CA THR A 134 22.50 -4.31 -15.34
C THR A 134 23.48 -3.34 -14.69
N SER A 135 23.54 -2.12 -15.20
CA SER A 135 24.35 -1.03 -14.65
C SER A 135 23.69 0.31 -14.90
N SER A 136 23.86 1.25 -13.98
CA SER A 136 23.40 2.63 -14.10
C SER A 136 24.35 3.57 -13.35
N CYS A 137 24.20 4.86 -13.59
CA CYS A 137 24.76 5.89 -12.70
C CYS A 137 24.06 5.88 -11.34
N SER A 138 24.70 6.50 -10.34
CA SER A 138 24.00 6.82 -9.08
C SER A 138 23.14 8.07 -9.23
N LEU A 139 22.28 8.35 -8.25
CA LEU A 139 21.47 9.58 -8.22
C LEU A 139 22.31 10.84 -8.36
N SER A 140 23.48 10.89 -7.69
CA SER A 140 24.40 12.03 -7.77
C SER A 140 25.19 12.12 -9.08
N ASP A 141 25.22 11.08 -9.89
CA ASP A 141 26.15 10.94 -11.02
C ASP A 141 25.43 10.87 -12.38
N GLY A 142 24.12 11.18 -12.44
CA GLY A 142 23.39 11.31 -13.70
C GLY A 142 22.37 10.21 -14.00
N LEU A 143 21.85 9.50 -13.00
CA LEU A 143 20.78 8.52 -13.20
C LEU A 143 19.52 9.16 -13.78
N ALA A 144 19.17 10.37 -13.31
CA ALA A 144 17.98 11.07 -13.80
C ALA A 144 18.07 11.35 -15.30
N GLU A 145 19.23 11.81 -15.78
CA GLU A 145 19.50 12.08 -17.19
C GLU A 145 19.48 10.79 -18.03
N GLN A 146 19.96 9.67 -17.49
CA GLN A 146 19.88 8.36 -18.16
C GLN A 146 18.42 7.92 -18.37
N ILE A 147 17.59 8.04 -17.33
CA ILE A 147 16.15 7.70 -17.41
C ILE A 147 15.43 8.67 -18.36
N GLU A 148 15.73 9.98 -18.30
CA GLU A 148 15.15 10.98 -19.20
C GLU A 148 15.49 10.68 -20.67
N SER A 149 16.75 10.32 -20.96
CA SER A 149 17.18 9.95 -22.31
C SER A 149 16.42 8.72 -22.82
N PHE A 150 16.32 7.67 -21.98
CA PHE A 150 15.58 6.46 -22.33
C PHE A 150 14.10 6.77 -22.63
N VAL A 151 13.42 7.54 -21.77
CA VAL A 151 12.00 7.92 -21.96
C VAL A 151 11.82 8.83 -23.18
N ALA A 152 12.82 9.66 -23.53
CA ALA A 152 12.76 10.47 -24.74
C ALA A 152 12.83 9.62 -26.02
N GLU A 153 13.55 8.50 -25.99
CA GLU A 153 13.63 7.52 -27.08
C GLU A 153 12.40 6.60 -27.13
N HIS A 154 11.82 6.28 -25.95
CA HIS A 154 10.66 5.40 -25.77
C HIS A 154 9.51 6.17 -25.12
N LYS A 155 8.78 6.97 -25.91
CA LYS A 155 7.75 7.91 -25.42
C LYS A 155 6.52 7.24 -24.80
N ASP A 156 6.34 5.97 -25.04
CA ASP A 156 5.30 5.11 -24.48
C ASP A 156 5.73 4.41 -23.19
N THR A 157 6.86 4.84 -22.59
CA THR A 157 7.31 4.29 -21.29
C THR A 157 6.31 4.61 -20.20
N VAL A 158 5.84 3.57 -19.52
CA VAL A 158 4.88 3.66 -18.41
C VAL A 158 5.47 3.27 -17.07
N LEU A 159 6.50 2.40 -17.06
CA LEU A 159 7.13 1.88 -15.85
C LEU A 159 8.64 1.87 -15.95
N VAL A 160 9.28 2.36 -14.88
CA VAL A 160 10.72 2.16 -14.63
C VAL A 160 10.87 1.46 -13.28
N VAL A 161 11.53 0.30 -13.27
CA VAL A 161 11.83 -0.45 -12.04
C VAL A 161 13.29 -0.33 -11.69
N ILE A 162 13.61 -0.11 -10.41
CA ILE A 162 14.99 -0.05 -9.89
C ILE A 162 15.17 -1.12 -8.81
N ASP A 163 15.93 -2.17 -9.12
CA ASP A 163 16.21 -3.30 -8.22
C ASP A 163 17.73 -3.43 -7.98
N THR A 164 18.25 -2.91 -6.87
CA THR A 164 17.54 -2.31 -5.72
C THR A 164 17.86 -0.83 -5.57
N PHE A 165 17.00 -0.12 -4.85
CA PHE A 165 17.19 1.30 -4.50
C PHE A 165 18.56 1.57 -3.88
N GLN A 166 19.07 0.63 -3.08
CA GLN A 166 20.38 0.76 -2.44
C GLN A 166 21.53 0.93 -3.44
N MET A 167 21.44 0.38 -4.66
CA MET A 167 22.49 0.41 -5.67
C MET A 167 22.66 1.77 -6.34
N ILE A 168 21.60 2.59 -6.35
CA ILE A 168 21.62 3.92 -6.99
C ILE A 168 21.87 5.06 -6.01
N ARG A 169 21.92 4.77 -4.70
CA ARG A 169 22.14 5.79 -3.67
C ARG A 169 23.52 6.43 -3.77
N SER A 170 23.57 7.69 -3.38
CA SER A 170 24.83 8.47 -3.38
C SER A 170 25.81 7.89 -2.37
N LYS A 171 27.00 7.47 -2.85
CA LYS A 171 28.02 6.76 -2.04
C LYS A 171 28.60 7.59 -0.88
N ASN A 172 28.49 8.92 -0.94
CA ASN A 172 29.14 9.85 -0.02
C ASN A 172 28.17 10.53 0.97
N LYS A 173 26.91 10.10 1.03
CA LYS A 173 25.93 10.67 1.95
C LYS A 173 25.65 9.67 3.09
N ASP A 174 25.73 10.16 4.34
CA ASP A 174 25.28 9.39 5.49
C ASP A 174 23.79 9.06 5.39
N THR A 175 23.39 7.91 5.90
CA THR A 175 21.98 7.49 5.98
C THR A 175 21.27 8.29 7.07
N THR A 176 20.89 9.52 6.76
CA THR A 176 20.08 10.39 7.61
C THR A 176 18.68 10.53 7.02
N TYR A 177 17.71 10.84 7.89
CA TYR A 177 16.34 11.13 7.46
C TYR A 177 16.28 12.16 6.33
N ALA A 178 17.03 13.25 6.44
CA ALA A 178 17.03 14.33 5.45
C ALA A 178 17.58 13.87 4.09
N ASN A 179 18.65 13.06 4.08
CA ASN A 179 19.23 12.53 2.85
C ASN A 179 18.32 11.50 2.19
N ASP A 180 17.73 10.58 2.97
CA ASP A 180 16.76 9.60 2.49
C ASP A 180 15.55 10.28 1.85
N TYR A 181 15.02 11.30 2.51
CA TYR A 181 13.89 12.09 2.01
C TYR A 181 14.26 12.83 0.70
N GLN A 182 15.44 13.46 0.66
CA GLN A 182 15.90 14.22 -0.52
C GLN A 182 16.09 13.32 -1.76
N GLU A 183 16.65 12.11 -1.58
CA GLU A 183 16.85 11.15 -2.67
C GLU A 183 15.51 10.70 -3.27
N ILE A 184 14.51 10.44 -2.43
CA ILE A 184 13.16 10.09 -2.90
C ILE A 184 12.48 11.29 -3.57
N GLU A 185 12.63 12.50 -3.04
CA GLU A 185 12.04 13.72 -3.62
C GLU A 185 12.60 14.01 -5.02
N GLU A 186 13.88 13.72 -5.26
CA GLU A 186 14.51 13.83 -6.59
C GLU A 186 13.87 12.85 -7.58
N LEU A 187 13.68 11.59 -7.17
CA LEU A 187 13.00 10.57 -7.98
C LEU A 187 11.53 10.92 -8.23
N LYS A 188 10.85 11.52 -7.25
CA LYS A 188 9.45 12.00 -7.45
C LYS A 188 9.38 13.08 -8.51
N ARG A 189 10.24 14.09 -8.44
CA ARG A 189 10.29 15.13 -9.47
C ARG A 189 10.55 14.56 -10.86
N LEU A 190 11.39 13.52 -10.95
CA LEU A 190 11.65 12.81 -12.20
C LEU A 190 10.40 12.08 -12.70
N ALA A 191 9.74 11.29 -11.85
CA ALA A 191 8.52 10.56 -12.19
C ALA A 191 7.39 11.50 -12.61
N ASP A 192 7.19 12.60 -11.88
CA ASP A 192 6.18 13.63 -12.19
C ASP A 192 6.47 14.33 -13.52
N LYS A 193 7.74 14.67 -13.79
CA LYS A 193 8.17 15.30 -15.04
C LYS A 193 7.92 14.40 -16.24
N LEU A 194 8.23 13.11 -16.11
CA LEU A 194 8.13 12.12 -17.17
C LEU A 194 6.74 11.48 -17.27
N LYS A 195 5.91 11.63 -16.22
CA LYS A 195 4.57 11.02 -16.08
C LYS A 195 4.61 9.50 -16.15
N ILE A 196 5.55 8.89 -15.45
CA ILE A 196 5.76 7.45 -15.37
C ILE A 196 5.55 6.95 -13.94
N SER A 197 5.30 5.66 -13.80
CA SER A 197 5.44 4.95 -12.52
C SER A 197 6.91 4.56 -12.33
N LEU A 198 7.47 4.88 -11.17
CA LEU A 198 8.83 4.53 -10.79
C LEU A 198 8.76 3.64 -9.56
N LEU A 199 9.10 2.35 -9.74
CA LEU A 199 9.01 1.33 -8.69
C LEU A 199 10.41 1.02 -8.13
N LEU A 200 10.62 1.32 -6.86
CA LEU A 200 11.86 1.07 -6.14
C LEU A 200 11.75 -0.25 -5.37
N VAL A 201 12.63 -1.20 -5.64
CA VAL A 201 12.73 -2.43 -4.84
C VAL A 201 13.68 -2.18 -3.67
N HIS A 202 13.24 -2.53 -2.46
CA HIS A 202 13.99 -2.28 -1.24
C HIS A 202 13.92 -3.45 -0.25
N HIS A 203 14.82 -3.46 0.74
CA HIS A 203 14.87 -4.51 1.75
C HIS A 203 14.21 -4.08 3.06
N LEU A 204 13.65 -5.05 3.78
CA LEU A 204 13.19 -4.87 5.16
C LEU A 204 14.35 -5.07 6.14
N ARG A 205 14.31 -4.38 7.28
CA ARG A 205 15.22 -4.62 8.42
C ARG A 205 14.95 -5.99 9.02
N LYS A 206 15.98 -6.58 9.63
CA LYS A 206 15.86 -7.86 10.35
C LYS A 206 15.21 -7.74 11.72
N GLN A 207 15.05 -6.52 12.23
CA GLN A 207 14.41 -6.29 13.54
C GLN A 207 12.91 -6.57 13.45
N GLY A 208 12.39 -7.31 14.43
CA GLY A 208 10.97 -7.57 14.56
C GLY A 208 10.25 -6.31 15.06
N ASP A 209 9.28 -5.84 14.29
CA ASP A 209 8.28 -4.87 14.70
C ASP A 209 6.91 -5.48 14.42
N ASN A 210 5.90 -5.10 15.18
CA ASN A 210 4.54 -5.58 14.95
C ASN A 210 3.91 -4.91 13.71
N ASP A 211 4.32 -3.68 13.40
CA ASP A 211 3.91 -2.95 12.21
C ASP A 211 4.89 -3.23 11.07
N PRO A 212 4.44 -3.82 9.95
CA PRO A 212 5.28 -4.08 8.78
C PRO A 212 5.92 -2.82 8.18
N LEU A 213 5.25 -1.65 8.25
CA LEU A 213 5.77 -0.37 7.76
C LEU A 213 7.04 0.07 8.52
N ASN A 214 7.11 -0.22 9.82
CA ASN A 214 8.27 0.09 10.63
C ASN A 214 9.50 -0.80 10.32
N LYS A 215 9.31 -1.92 9.60
CA LYS A 215 10.40 -2.82 9.17
C LYS A 215 11.16 -2.31 7.94
N ILE A 216 10.71 -1.25 7.28
CA ILE A 216 11.38 -0.73 6.08
C ILE A 216 12.81 -0.29 6.45
N SER A 217 13.81 -0.75 5.67
CA SER A 217 15.21 -0.40 5.87
C SER A 217 15.45 1.09 5.57
N GLY A 218 16.41 1.71 6.27
CA GLY A 218 16.65 3.15 6.18
C GLY A 218 15.94 3.90 7.30
N THR A 219 15.65 5.16 7.08
CA THR A 219 14.89 5.98 8.02
C THR A 219 13.40 5.99 7.63
N THR A 220 12.53 6.47 8.50
CA THR A 220 11.12 6.76 8.17
C THR A 220 10.99 7.83 7.07
N GLY A 221 12.10 8.47 6.68
CA GLY A 221 12.18 9.40 5.54
C GLY A 221 11.87 8.73 4.20
N ILE A 222 12.23 7.46 4.00
CA ILE A 222 11.95 6.73 2.77
C ILE A 222 10.45 6.47 2.65
N SER A 223 9.87 5.78 3.64
CA SER A 223 8.43 5.44 3.63
C SER A 223 7.51 6.66 3.65
N GLY A 224 7.93 7.74 4.33
CA GLY A 224 7.15 8.98 4.38
C GLY A 224 7.21 9.82 3.10
N ALA A 225 8.24 9.63 2.26
CA ALA A 225 8.44 10.40 1.03
C ALA A 225 7.79 9.78 -0.20
N VAL A 226 7.69 8.45 -0.30
CA VAL A 226 7.07 7.75 -1.44
C VAL A 226 5.55 7.97 -1.50
N ASP A 227 4.96 7.76 -2.68
CA ASP A 227 3.52 7.90 -2.89
C ASP A 227 2.77 6.63 -2.53
N THR A 228 3.37 5.46 -2.81
CA THR A 228 2.80 4.14 -2.55
C THR A 228 3.83 3.20 -1.97
N THR A 229 3.43 2.35 -1.06
CA THR A 229 4.29 1.32 -0.44
C THR A 229 3.63 -0.04 -0.54
N PHE A 230 4.39 -1.02 -1.04
CA PHE A 230 4.05 -2.43 -1.06
C PHE A 230 4.98 -3.17 -0.12
N ILE A 231 4.45 -3.99 0.78
CA ILE A 231 5.25 -4.82 1.68
C ILE A 231 4.91 -6.28 1.43
N LEU A 232 5.83 -7.00 0.81
CA LEU A 232 5.71 -8.44 0.62
C LEU A 232 6.28 -9.15 1.85
N ASP A 233 5.43 -9.81 2.63
CA ASP A 233 5.80 -10.52 3.86
C ASP A 233 5.38 -11.99 3.81
N LYS A 234 6.24 -12.87 4.35
CA LYS A 234 5.97 -14.30 4.51
C LYS A 234 6.09 -14.67 5.98
N SER A 235 5.10 -15.34 6.52
CA SER A 235 5.16 -15.84 7.89
C SER A 235 6.30 -16.86 8.09
N LYS A 236 6.57 -17.71 7.10
CA LYS A 236 7.71 -18.65 7.08
C LYS A 236 8.35 -18.68 5.69
N ARG A 237 9.69 -18.72 5.62
CA ARG A 237 10.42 -18.78 4.33
C ARG A 237 10.13 -20.03 3.49
N SER A 238 9.74 -21.12 4.11
CA SER A 238 9.42 -22.38 3.43
C SER A 238 8.02 -22.42 2.82
N GLN A 239 7.15 -21.46 3.16
CA GLN A 239 5.81 -21.37 2.61
C GLN A 239 5.83 -20.69 1.24
N ASN A 240 4.90 -21.06 0.36
CA ASN A 240 4.72 -20.41 -0.92
C ASN A 240 3.83 -19.15 -0.79
N ASN A 241 3.00 -19.09 0.26
CA ASN A 241 2.07 -17.97 0.49
C ASN A 241 2.80 -16.77 1.08
N ALA A 242 2.37 -15.58 0.68
CA ALA A 242 2.79 -14.30 1.18
C ALA A 242 1.59 -13.37 1.25
N THR A 243 1.64 -12.39 2.16
CA THR A 243 0.72 -11.25 2.18
C THR A 243 1.45 -10.05 1.60
N MET A 244 0.83 -9.35 0.66
CA MET A 244 1.30 -8.07 0.18
C MET A 244 0.40 -6.95 0.70
N ILE A 245 0.94 -6.13 1.61
CA ILE A 245 0.27 -4.96 2.14
C ILE A 245 0.51 -3.79 1.19
N CYS A 246 -0.57 -3.16 0.74
CA CYS A 246 -0.55 -2.03 -0.19
C CYS A 246 -1.14 -0.80 0.51
N THR A 247 -0.39 0.30 0.54
CA THR A 247 -0.84 1.58 1.12
C THR A 247 -0.24 2.74 0.36
N GLY A 248 -0.99 3.82 0.17
CA GLY A 248 -0.52 4.97 -0.59
C GLY A 248 -1.48 6.15 -0.53
N ARG A 249 -1.12 7.23 -1.24
CA ARG A 249 -1.93 8.46 -1.31
C ARG A 249 -3.09 8.32 -2.29
N ASP A 250 -2.88 7.54 -3.35
CA ASP A 250 -3.76 7.44 -4.50
C ASP A 250 -4.37 6.05 -4.64
N ILE A 251 -4.07 5.14 -3.70
CA ILE A 251 -4.64 3.79 -3.65
C ILE A 251 -5.33 3.56 -2.31
N GLU A 252 -6.35 2.73 -2.32
CA GLU A 252 -6.99 2.24 -1.12
C GLU A 252 -6.06 1.27 -0.37
N TYR A 253 -6.10 1.29 0.97
CA TYR A 253 -5.40 0.28 1.76
C TYR A 253 -5.97 -1.10 1.44
N ARG A 254 -5.09 -2.04 1.11
CA ARG A 254 -5.47 -3.44 0.86
C ARG A 254 -4.38 -4.41 1.26
N GLU A 255 -4.79 -5.60 1.59
CA GLU A 255 -3.92 -6.75 1.78
C GLU A 255 -4.26 -7.79 0.73
N LEU A 256 -3.25 -8.21 -0.04
CA LEU A 256 -3.36 -9.21 -1.07
C LEU A 256 -2.70 -10.50 -0.58
N GLU A 257 -3.46 -11.59 -0.48
CA GLU A 257 -2.90 -12.90 -0.25
C GLU A 257 -2.40 -13.47 -1.57
N LEU A 258 -1.12 -13.81 -1.60
CA LEU A 258 -0.44 -14.28 -2.79
C LEU A 258 0.10 -15.70 -2.58
N ASN A 259 0.08 -16.50 -3.63
CA ASN A 259 0.74 -17.81 -3.67
C ASN A 259 1.81 -17.84 -4.76
N PHE A 260 3.04 -18.20 -4.40
CA PHE A 260 4.13 -18.35 -5.36
C PHE A 260 4.05 -19.71 -6.05
N SER A 261 3.72 -19.72 -7.33
CA SER A 261 3.75 -20.91 -8.16
C SER A 261 5.19 -21.32 -8.44
N LYS A 262 5.54 -22.58 -8.15
CA LYS A 262 6.88 -23.12 -8.41
C LYS A 262 7.07 -23.58 -9.84
N ASP A 263 5.98 -23.78 -10.57
CA ASP A 263 6.02 -24.32 -11.91
C ASP A 263 6.33 -23.24 -12.95
N ASN A 264 5.79 -22.04 -12.74
CA ASN A 264 5.97 -20.88 -13.63
C ASN A 264 6.62 -19.67 -12.97
N HIS A 265 7.03 -19.77 -11.70
CA HIS A 265 7.75 -18.76 -10.94
C HIS A 265 7.05 -17.38 -10.84
N ILE A 266 5.71 -17.36 -10.90
CA ILE A 266 4.88 -16.17 -10.74
C ILE A 266 4.13 -16.18 -9.40
N TRP A 267 3.67 -15.00 -9.01
CA TRP A 267 2.80 -14.80 -7.88
C TRP A 267 1.34 -14.75 -8.34
N ASP A 268 0.54 -15.71 -7.89
CA ASP A 268 -0.90 -15.76 -8.14
C ASP A 268 -1.65 -15.08 -6.99
N LEU A 269 -2.67 -14.29 -7.32
CA LEU A 269 -3.57 -13.70 -6.33
C LEU A 269 -4.53 -14.77 -5.81
N VAL A 270 -4.60 -14.89 -4.49
CA VAL A 270 -5.54 -15.80 -3.79
C VAL A 270 -6.76 -15.02 -3.32
N SER A 271 -6.54 -13.84 -2.73
CA SER A 271 -7.62 -12.98 -2.24
C SER A 271 -7.16 -11.52 -2.11
N ASP A 272 -8.13 -10.62 -2.17
CA ASP A 272 -7.98 -9.17 -1.97
C ASP A 272 -8.90 -8.73 -0.83
N SER A 273 -8.39 -7.98 0.15
CA SER A 273 -9.16 -7.49 1.29
C SER A 273 -10.30 -6.54 0.92
N VAL A 274 -10.17 -5.84 -0.22
CA VAL A 274 -11.23 -4.94 -0.71
C VAL A 274 -12.40 -5.73 -1.27
N GLU A 275 -12.13 -6.87 -1.95
CA GLU A 275 -13.16 -7.73 -2.54
C GLU A 275 -13.73 -8.76 -1.54
N SER A 276 -12.89 -9.21 -0.61
CA SER A 276 -13.22 -10.29 0.33
C SER A 276 -12.54 -10.08 1.69
N PRO A 277 -12.97 -9.07 2.47
CA PRO A 277 -12.29 -8.71 3.73
C PRO A 277 -12.21 -9.88 4.74
N GLU A 278 -13.20 -10.76 4.74
CA GLU A 278 -13.26 -11.90 5.68
C GLU A 278 -12.13 -12.92 5.44
N ILE A 279 -11.64 -13.03 4.20
CA ILE A 279 -10.60 -14.01 3.82
C ILE A 279 -9.23 -13.65 4.39
N LEU A 280 -8.99 -12.36 4.67
CA LEU A 280 -7.72 -11.90 5.24
C LEU A 280 -7.59 -12.13 6.75
N LEU A 281 -8.68 -12.34 7.42
CA LEU A 281 -8.65 -12.71 8.83
C LEU A 281 -8.02 -14.10 8.98
N PRO A 282 -7.18 -14.32 10.01
CA PRO A 282 -6.73 -15.65 10.34
C PRO A 282 -7.92 -16.61 10.47
N GLU A 283 -7.73 -17.86 10.04
CA GLU A 283 -8.78 -18.88 10.08
C GLU A 283 -9.43 -19.01 11.46
N GLU A 284 -8.67 -18.74 12.53
CA GLU A 284 -9.16 -18.72 13.91
C GLU A 284 -10.12 -17.55 14.17
N MET A 285 -9.89 -16.39 13.54
CA MET A 285 -10.76 -15.23 13.67
C MET A 285 -12.03 -15.41 12.84
N ASN A 286 -11.94 -15.94 11.64
CA ASN A 286 -13.10 -16.34 10.85
C ASN A 286 -13.95 -17.36 11.61
N SER A 287 -13.34 -18.38 12.22
CA SER A 287 -14.02 -19.35 13.08
C SER A 287 -14.69 -18.68 14.29
N LEU A 288 -14.07 -17.67 14.87
CA LEU A 288 -14.64 -16.91 15.98
C LEU A 288 -15.87 -16.11 15.52
N ILE A 289 -15.83 -15.45 14.37
CA ILE A 289 -16.97 -14.72 13.80
C ILE A 289 -18.14 -15.70 13.57
N GLU A 290 -17.89 -16.83 12.90
CA GLU A 290 -18.91 -17.84 12.64
C GLU A 290 -19.48 -18.44 13.94
N PHE A 291 -18.63 -18.69 14.93
CA PHE A 291 -19.08 -19.13 16.26
C PHE A 291 -19.98 -18.09 16.92
N MET A 292 -19.64 -16.81 16.83
CA MET A 292 -20.41 -15.73 17.43
C MET A 292 -21.69 -15.42 16.67
N LYS A 293 -21.73 -15.56 15.33
CA LYS A 293 -22.97 -15.51 14.55
C LYS A 293 -24.02 -16.52 15.05
N GLN A 294 -23.59 -17.72 15.45
CA GLN A 294 -24.47 -18.75 16.01
C GLN A 294 -24.79 -18.48 17.49
N LYS A 295 -23.83 -18.00 18.27
CA LYS A 295 -23.94 -17.87 19.71
C LYS A 295 -24.58 -16.57 20.17
N ILE A 296 -24.48 -15.50 19.38
CA ILE A 296 -24.96 -14.13 19.61
C ILE A 296 -24.29 -13.45 20.80
N VAL A 297 -24.27 -14.07 21.98
CA VAL A 297 -23.69 -13.52 23.22
C VAL A 297 -22.91 -14.61 23.96
N PHE A 298 -21.70 -14.27 24.39
CA PHE A 298 -20.92 -15.08 25.30
C PHE A 298 -20.45 -14.26 26.51
N LYS A 299 -20.68 -14.75 27.73
CA LYS A 299 -20.16 -14.22 28.99
C LYS A 299 -19.51 -15.35 29.79
N GLY A 300 -18.21 -15.21 30.10
CA GLY A 300 -17.46 -16.23 30.84
C GLY A 300 -15.99 -15.89 30.94
N THR A 301 -15.18 -16.81 31.44
CA THR A 301 -13.73 -16.65 31.48
C THR A 301 -13.12 -16.82 30.10
N ASN A 302 -11.89 -16.26 29.89
CA ASN A 302 -11.16 -16.47 28.64
C ASN A 302 -10.91 -17.95 28.33
N SER A 303 -10.68 -18.78 29.35
CA SER A 303 -10.50 -20.23 29.18
C SER A 303 -11.76 -20.91 28.67
N GLU A 304 -12.91 -20.64 29.29
CA GLU A 304 -14.21 -21.20 28.85
C GLU A 304 -14.57 -20.77 27.42
N PHE A 305 -14.27 -19.50 27.06
CA PHE A 305 -14.48 -19.02 25.70
C PHE A 305 -13.61 -19.80 24.69
N THR A 306 -12.32 -19.96 25.05
CA THR A 306 -11.37 -20.68 24.19
C THR A 306 -11.73 -22.15 24.03
N GLU A 307 -12.13 -22.86 25.09
CA GLU A 307 -12.58 -24.25 25.03
C GLU A 307 -13.79 -24.43 24.10
N LYS A 308 -14.76 -23.51 24.17
CA LYS A 308 -15.95 -23.55 23.30
C LYS A 308 -15.61 -23.27 21.85
N LEU A 309 -14.72 -22.29 21.59
CA LEU A 309 -14.25 -22.00 20.24
C LEU A 309 -13.44 -23.16 19.68
N ASN A 310 -12.50 -23.74 20.45
CA ASN A 310 -11.72 -24.90 20.05
C ASN A 310 -12.60 -26.11 19.70
N SER A 311 -13.66 -26.34 20.49
CA SER A 311 -14.64 -27.38 20.19
C SER A 311 -15.44 -27.12 18.92
N PHE A 312 -15.68 -25.85 18.58
CA PHE A 312 -16.37 -25.47 17.37
C PHE A 312 -15.50 -25.62 16.11
N CYS A 313 -14.24 -25.13 16.15
CA CYS A 313 -13.34 -25.14 14.99
C CYS A 313 -12.41 -26.36 14.91
N CYS A 314 -12.52 -27.33 15.83
CA CYS A 314 -11.65 -28.52 15.91
C CYS A 314 -10.14 -28.18 15.95
N LYS A 315 -9.76 -27.08 16.60
CA LYS A 315 -8.39 -26.58 16.74
C LYS A 315 -7.99 -26.47 18.21
N GLU A 316 -6.69 -26.47 18.49
CA GLU A 316 -6.13 -26.26 19.82
C GLU A 316 -5.47 -24.89 19.90
N ILE A 317 -6.23 -23.84 20.25
CA ILE A 317 -5.72 -22.48 20.50
C ILE A 317 -5.61 -22.32 22.01
N SER A 318 -4.53 -21.70 22.52
CA SER A 318 -4.45 -21.35 23.93
C SER A 318 -5.23 -20.06 24.23
N ALA A 319 -5.79 -19.93 25.45
CA ALA A 319 -6.54 -18.73 25.87
C ALA A 319 -5.70 -17.45 25.78
N LYS A 320 -4.37 -17.54 25.96
CA LYS A 320 -3.45 -16.42 25.79
C LYS A 320 -3.32 -16.01 24.31
N ALA A 321 -3.15 -17.00 23.42
CA ALA A 321 -3.03 -16.75 21.99
C ALA A 321 -4.32 -16.17 21.41
N LEU A 322 -5.49 -16.77 21.74
CA LEU A 322 -6.78 -16.26 21.31
C LEU A 322 -7.00 -14.79 21.73
N LYS A 323 -6.70 -14.45 22.98
CA LYS A 323 -6.82 -13.08 23.46
C LYS A 323 -5.89 -12.10 22.71
N GLN A 324 -4.65 -12.52 22.41
CA GLN A 324 -3.72 -11.70 21.63
C GLN A 324 -4.24 -11.48 20.21
N MET A 325 -4.78 -12.52 19.56
CA MET A 325 -5.38 -12.43 18.24
C MET A 325 -6.61 -11.53 18.24
N MET A 326 -7.56 -11.69 19.20
CA MET A 326 -8.72 -10.82 19.31
C MET A 326 -8.33 -9.35 19.50
N ASN A 327 -7.31 -9.05 20.32
CA ASN A 327 -6.86 -7.67 20.49
C ASN A 327 -6.15 -7.12 19.25
N LYS A 328 -5.41 -7.97 18.50
CA LYS A 328 -4.75 -7.59 17.26
C LYS A 328 -5.76 -7.27 16.16
N TRP A 329 -6.80 -8.07 16.04
CA TRP A 329 -7.82 -8.02 15.01
C TRP A 329 -9.14 -7.39 15.50
N ARG A 330 -9.04 -6.45 16.46
CA ARG A 330 -10.23 -5.85 17.10
C ARG A 330 -11.11 -5.11 16.12
N TYR A 331 -10.52 -4.27 15.28
CA TYR A 331 -11.27 -3.45 14.32
C TYR A 331 -11.96 -4.31 13.28
N GLU A 332 -11.27 -5.30 12.77
CA GLU A 332 -11.80 -6.26 11.79
C GLU A 332 -12.90 -7.14 12.38
N LEU A 333 -12.82 -7.47 13.67
CA LEU A 333 -13.91 -8.14 14.39
C LEU A 333 -15.10 -7.21 14.55
N GLU A 334 -14.88 -5.95 14.88
CA GLU A 334 -15.92 -4.92 15.00
C GLU A 334 -16.58 -4.63 13.63
N ASP A 335 -15.82 -4.62 12.54
CA ASP A 335 -16.34 -4.50 11.17
C ASP A 335 -17.20 -5.72 10.75
N ASN A 336 -16.96 -6.88 11.37
CA ASN A 336 -17.77 -8.09 11.22
C ASN A 336 -18.79 -8.26 12.36
N ASP A 337 -19.24 -7.17 12.96
CA ASP A 337 -20.28 -7.11 14.02
C ASP A 337 -19.93 -7.85 15.31
N VAL A 338 -18.67 -8.22 15.54
CA VAL A 338 -18.21 -8.91 16.75
C VAL A 338 -17.51 -7.94 17.70
N PHE A 339 -18.17 -7.61 18.79
CA PHE A 339 -17.68 -6.70 19.82
C PHE A 339 -17.27 -7.47 21.07
N PHE A 340 -16.17 -7.08 21.72
CA PHE A 340 -15.76 -7.73 22.97
C PHE A 340 -15.20 -6.75 23.99
N SER A 341 -15.42 -7.08 25.25
CA SER A 341 -14.86 -6.38 26.41
C SER A 341 -14.32 -7.38 27.43
N SER A 342 -13.34 -6.96 28.21
CA SER A 342 -12.76 -7.79 29.27
C SER A 342 -12.83 -7.04 30.61
N TYR A 343 -13.22 -7.75 31.67
CA TYR A 343 -13.26 -7.20 33.01
C TYR A 343 -12.73 -8.20 34.06
N ARG A 344 -12.42 -7.72 35.24
CA ARG A 344 -12.02 -8.58 36.36
C ARG A 344 -13.12 -8.63 37.43
N SER A 345 -13.40 -9.83 37.92
CA SER A 345 -14.27 -10.05 39.06
C SER A 345 -13.73 -11.22 39.88
N ASN A 346 -13.66 -11.06 41.19
CA ASN A 346 -13.18 -12.07 42.15
C ASN A 346 -11.80 -12.68 41.76
N GLY A 347 -10.86 -11.83 41.32
CA GLY A 347 -9.51 -12.26 40.94
C GLY A 347 -9.40 -12.99 39.59
N LYS A 348 -10.50 -13.30 38.94
CA LYS A 348 -10.56 -13.92 37.61
C LYS A 348 -10.82 -12.90 36.51
N ARG A 349 -10.30 -13.15 35.31
CA ARG A 349 -10.59 -12.34 34.11
C ARG A 349 -11.74 -12.96 33.34
N PHE A 350 -12.71 -12.13 33.01
CA PHE A 350 -13.88 -12.47 32.21
C PHE A 350 -13.81 -11.76 30.86
N VAL A 351 -14.42 -12.37 29.85
CA VAL A 351 -14.65 -11.79 28.53
C VAL A 351 -16.15 -11.78 28.26
N ASN A 352 -16.62 -10.71 27.66
CA ASN A 352 -17.97 -10.55 27.17
C ASN A 352 -17.86 -10.30 25.64
N VAL A 353 -18.42 -11.18 24.84
CA VAL A 353 -18.36 -11.12 23.37
C VAL A 353 -19.80 -11.09 22.85
N HIS A 354 -20.10 -10.17 21.94
CA HIS A 354 -21.41 -9.96 21.34
C HIS A 354 -21.29 -9.95 19.83
N TYR A 355 -22.27 -10.54 19.16
CA TYR A 355 -22.52 -10.37 17.73
C TYR A 355 -23.74 -9.45 17.56
N LEU A 356 -23.60 -8.31 16.88
CA LEU A 356 -24.62 -7.26 16.73
C LEU A 356 -24.71 -6.82 15.25
N PRO A 357 -25.43 -7.55 14.39
CA PRO A 357 -25.58 -7.18 12.98
C PRO A 357 -26.37 -5.87 12.80
N ASP A 358 -25.98 -5.02 11.86
CA ASP A 358 -26.56 -3.68 11.62
C ASP A 358 -28.07 -3.68 11.28
N SER A 359 -28.67 -4.82 10.98
CA SER A 359 -30.09 -4.93 10.60
C SER A 359 -31.10 -4.90 11.76
N ASP A 360 -30.65 -4.98 13.02
CA ASP A 360 -31.53 -5.06 14.21
C ASP A 360 -31.59 -3.77 15.07
N SER A 361 -31.39 -2.60 14.45
CA SER A 361 -31.60 -1.32 15.17
C SER A 361 -33.07 -1.05 15.60
N SER A 362 -34.02 -1.94 15.31
CA SER A 362 -35.43 -1.83 15.69
C SER A 362 -35.82 -2.60 16.98
N ALA A 363 -34.93 -3.41 17.58
CA ALA A 363 -35.25 -4.28 18.72
C ALA A 363 -34.66 -3.83 20.07
N LEU A 364 -34.06 -2.64 20.16
CA LEU A 364 -33.43 -2.13 21.39
C LEU A 364 -34.30 -1.09 22.12
N ASN A 365 -35.57 -1.45 22.46
CA ASN A 365 -36.44 -0.65 23.32
C ASN A 365 -36.71 -1.34 24.65
N ASP A 366 -35.75 -2.06 25.23
CA ASP A 366 -35.80 -2.46 26.62
C ASP A 366 -34.50 -2.08 27.34
N GLY A 367 -34.66 -1.11 28.24
CA GLY A 367 -33.66 -0.26 28.83
C GLY A 367 -32.59 -0.93 29.69
N ASN A 368 -31.54 -1.52 29.08
CA ASN A 368 -30.30 -1.83 29.80
C ASN A 368 -29.06 -2.04 28.91
N ILE A 369 -29.04 -1.62 27.62
CA ILE A 369 -27.85 -1.66 26.76
C ILE A 369 -27.68 -0.33 26.04
N ILE A 370 -27.49 0.77 26.77
CA ILE A 370 -27.03 2.04 26.23
C ILE A 370 -25.62 2.27 26.78
N SER A 371 -24.61 1.73 26.16
CA SER A 371 -23.21 2.18 26.39
C SER A 371 -22.16 1.60 25.41
N ALA A 372 -22.51 1.19 24.19
CA ALA A 372 -21.48 0.67 23.23
C ALA A 372 -21.21 1.57 22.03
N LYS A 373 -21.96 2.62 21.78
CA LYS A 373 -21.73 3.57 20.66
C LYS A 373 -21.29 4.99 21.07
N THR A 374 -21.03 5.24 22.36
CA THR A 374 -20.49 6.53 22.82
C THR A 374 -19.15 6.30 23.52
N CYS A 375 -18.08 6.79 22.93
CA CYS A 375 -16.80 6.96 23.60
C CYS A 375 -17.01 7.78 24.88
N VAL A 376 -16.93 7.15 26.05
CA VAL A 376 -16.84 7.84 27.33
C VAL A 376 -15.36 7.97 27.68
N PRO A 377 -14.86 9.18 28.03
CA PRO A 377 -13.46 9.35 28.40
C PRO A 377 -13.17 8.63 29.71
N PHE A 378 -11.99 8.06 29.81
CA PHE A 378 -11.43 7.44 31.00
C PHE A 378 -11.53 8.38 32.20
N VAL A 379 -12.39 8.05 33.17
CA VAL A 379 -12.33 8.62 34.51
C VAL A 379 -11.39 7.74 35.31
N THR A 380 -10.21 8.28 35.65
CA THR A 380 -9.30 7.71 36.63
C THR A 380 -9.95 7.84 38.00
N CYS A 381 -10.36 6.74 38.59
CA CYS A 381 -10.74 6.72 40.04
C CYS A 381 -9.46 6.72 40.86
N ASP A 382 -9.35 7.69 41.75
CA ASP A 382 -8.35 7.78 42.80
C ASP A 382 -8.48 6.59 43.78
N PRO A 383 -7.37 5.98 44.25
CA PRO A 383 -7.44 4.75 45.06
C PRO A 383 -7.82 4.94 46.53
N ASP A 384 -8.14 6.14 47.02
CA ASP A 384 -8.23 6.44 48.45
C ASP A 384 -9.60 6.98 48.97
N GLU A 385 -10.73 6.76 48.29
CA GLU A 385 -12.04 7.08 48.91
C GLU A 385 -12.92 5.85 49.16
N PRO A 386 -13.46 5.64 50.38
CA PRO A 386 -14.31 4.51 50.70
C PRO A 386 -15.78 4.77 50.28
N CYS A 387 -16.34 3.87 49.46
CA CYS A 387 -17.77 3.83 49.12
C CYS A 387 -18.64 3.60 50.33
N GLN A 388 -19.56 4.53 50.67
CA GLN A 388 -20.70 4.30 51.55
C GLN A 388 -21.89 3.78 50.74
N PRO A 389 -22.70 2.85 51.30
CA PRO A 389 -23.85 2.25 50.61
C PRO A 389 -25.11 3.10 50.79
N THR A 390 -25.84 3.36 49.73
CA THR A 390 -27.28 3.59 49.72
C THR A 390 -27.90 2.84 48.54
#